data_ee7995076ad5977f48ed697e68bc2af7
#
_entry.id   ee7995076ad5977f48ed697e68bc2af7
#
_cell.length_a   1.000
_cell.length_b   1.000
_cell.length_c   1.000
_cell.angle_alpha   90.00
_cell.angle_beta   90.00
_cell.angle_gamma   90.00
#
_symmetry.space_group_name_H-M   'P 1'
#
loop_
_entity.id
_entity.type
_entity.pdbx_description
1 polymer ?
#
loop_
_entity_poly.entity_id
_entity_poly.type
_entity_poly.pdbx_seq_one_letter_code
_entity_poly.pdbx_strand_id
1 'polypeptide(L)'
;MSFIIERVQPEGLTFDDVLLIPAYSEVLPREVSVQTRFSRNIKLNIPIVSAAMDTVTEAPMAIALAREGGIGVIHKNMSIAEQAAHVRRVKRAENGMIYDPVTISKDHTVGDALNLMKENKIGGIPVVDADRKLIGIVTNRDLRFQRDMSRRIEEVMTPGDRLITTHSSELSNASEVLLNCKIEKLPVVDDEGHPVSYTHLTLPTI
;
A
#
# COMPACT_ATOMS: atom_id res chain seq x y z
N MET A 1 35.38 -29.00 -19.97
CA MET A 1 34.95 -28.33 -21.23
C MET A 1 33.52 -28.66 -21.65
N SER A 2 32.92 -29.76 -21.23
CA SER A 2 31.53 -30.16 -21.53
C SER A 2 30.45 -29.24 -20.93
N PHE A 3 30.65 -28.72 -19.72
CA PHE A 3 29.64 -27.96 -18.97
C PHE A 3 29.26 -26.60 -19.58
N ILE A 4 30.15 -26.00 -20.38
CA ILE A 4 29.88 -24.71 -21.06
C ILE A 4 29.08 -24.92 -22.34
N ILE A 5 29.36 -26.00 -23.06
CA ILE A 5 28.73 -26.29 -24.36
C ILE A 5 27.22 -26.60 -24.20
N GLU A 6 26.83 -27.26 -23.11
CA GLU A 6 25.41 -27.58 -22.85
C GLU A 6 24.55 -26.35 -22.46
N ARG A 7 25.19 -25.25 -22.06
CA ARG A 7 24.47 -24.00 -21.63
C ARG A 7 24.49 -22.89 -22.67
N VAL A 8 25.28 -23.04 -23.73
CA VAL A 8 25.34 -22.08 -24.85
C VAL A 8 24.47 -22.58 -25.96
N GLN A 9 23.35 -21.91 -26.19
CA GLN A 9 22.53 -22.16 -27.36
C GLN A 9 23.23 -21.57 -28.59
N PRO A 10 23.31 -22.29 -29.70
CA PRO A 10 23.98 -21.80 -30.91
C PRO A 10 23.22 -20.68 -31.60
N GLU A 11 21.92 -20.56 -31.32
CA GLU A 11 21.05 -19.56 -31.91
C GLU A 11 20.10 -19.01 -30.82
N GLY A 12 20.04 -17.71 -30.68
CA GLY A 12 19.12 -16.99 -29.81
C GLY A 12 18.24 -16.06 -30.64
N LEU A 13 16.94 -16.27 -30.61
CA LEU A 13 15.97 -15.41 -31.30
C LEU A 13 15.47 -14.30 -30.38
N THR A 14 15.32 -13.10 -30.95
CA THR A 14 14.64 -11.96 -30.31
C THR A 14 13.26 -11.75 -30.91
N PHE A 15 12.44 -10.88 -30.33
CA PHE A 15 11.15 -10.54 -30.92
C PHE A 15 11.26 -9.83 -32.28
N ASP A 16 12.42 -9.24 -32.59
CA ASP A 16 12.70 -8.64 -33.91
C ASP A 16 12.95 -9.70 -34.99
N ASP A 17 13.32 -10.91 -34.59
CA ASP A 17 13.66 -12.02 -35.50
C ASP A 17 12.43 -12.91 -35.83
N VAL A 18 11.32 -12.76 -35.11
CA VAL A 18 10.19 -13.67 -35.20
C VAL A 18 8.85 -12.94 -35.30
N LEU A 19 7.90 -13.56 -35.99
CA LEU A 19 6.49 -13.13 -36.03
C LEU A 19 5.59 -14.26 -35.50
N LEU A 20 4.54 -13.89 -34.76
CA LEU A 20 3.51 -14.83 -34.39
C LEU A 20 2.63 -15.15 -35.60
N ILE A 21 2.49 -16.42 -35.93
CA ILE A 21 1.58 -16.86 -36.97
C ILE A 21 0.16 -16.84 -36.42
N PRO A 22 -0.79 -16.13 -37.07
CA PRO A 22 -2.19 -16.17 -36.67
C PRO A 22 -2.73 -17.60 -36.68
N ALA A 23 -3.44 -17.97 -35.63
CA ALA A 23 -4.10 -19.26 -35.51
C ALA A 23 -5.60 -19.06 -35.33
N TYR A 24 -6.37 -20.12 -35.67
CA TYR A 24 -7.80 -20.14 -35.40
C TYR A 24 -8.08 -20.07 -33.89
N SER A 25 -9.04 -19.24 -33.50
CA SER A 25 -9.46 -19.07 -32.10
C SER A 25 -10.98 -18.95 -32.04
N GLU A 26 -11.60 -19.63 -31.08
CA GLU A 26 -13.02 -19.50 -30.73
C GLU A 26 -13.24 -18.62 -29.49
N VAL A 27 -12.16 -18.10 -28.93
CA VAL A 27 -12.20 -17.29 -27.70
C VAL A 27 -12.21 -15.80 -28.08
N LEU A 28 -13.20 -15.07 -27.59
CA LEU A 28 -13.26 -13.62 -27.76
C LEU A 28 -12.26 -12.91 -26.84
N PRO A 29 -11.67 -11.78 -27.25
CA PRO A 29 -10.68 -11.05 -26.44
C PRO A 29 -11.16 -10.72 -25.02
N ARG A 30 -12.44 -10.43 -24.83
CA ARG A 30 -13.07 -10.14 -23.53
C ARG A 30 -13.19 -11.36 -22.62
N GLU A 31 -13.05 -12.58 -23.15
CA GLU A 31 -13.18 -13.83 -22.42
C GLU A 31 -11.82 -14.42 -22.05
N VAL A 32 -10.73 -13.78 -22.51
CA VAL A 32 -9.38 -14.23 -22.25
C VAL A 32 -8.97 -13.88 -20.83
N SER A 33 -8.48 -14.86 -20.07
CA SER A 33 -7.78 -14.64 -18.81
C SER A 33 -6.29 -14.57 -19.06
N VAL A 34 -5.67 -13.45 -18.67
CA VAL A 34 -4.22 -13.25 -18.76
C VAL A 34 -3.50 -13.56 -17.44
N GLN A 35 -4.21 -14.17 -16.49
CA GLN A 35 -3.60 -14.59 -15.22
C GLN A 35 -2.45 -15.57 -15.46
N THR A 36 -1.35 -15.36 -14.74
CA THR A 36 -0.15 -16.17 -14.88
C THR A 36 0.50 -16.47 -13.53
N ARG A 37 1.44 -17.40 -13.53
CA ARG A 37 2.26 -17.72 -12.36
C ARG A 37 3.65 -17.14 -12.54
N PHE A 38 4.03 -16.20 -11.68
CA PHE A 38 5.36 -15.62 -11.67
C PHE A 38 6.38 -16.53 -10.96
N SER A 39 5.98 -17.12 -9.83
CA SER A 39 6.79 -18.07 -9.08
C SER A 39 5.91 -19.13 -8.42
N ARG A 40 6.52 -20.04 -7.64
CA ARG A 40 5.80 -21.14 -6.96
C ARG A 40 4.57 -20.64 -6.20
N ASN A 41 4.68 -19.52 -5.49
CA ASN A 41 3.67 -19.00 -4.58
C ASN A 41 3.09 -17.64 -5.02
N ILE A 42 3.53 -17.09 -6.17
CA ILE A 42 3.09 -15.78 -6.66
C ILE A 42 2.33 -15.95 -7.97
N LYS A 43 1.07 -15.56 -7.95
CA LYS A 43 0.20 -15.45 -9.13
C LYS A 43 0.05 -13.96 -9.47
N LEU A 44 -0.04 -13.65 -10.76
CA LEU A 44 -0.29 -12.31 -11.27
C LEU A 44 -1.61 -12.31 -12.03
N ASN A 45 -2.35 -11.21 -11.95
CA ASN A 45 -3.56 -11.00 -12.73
C ASN A 45 -3.25 -10.58 -14.17
N ILE A 46 -2.12 -9.88 -14.38
CA ILE A 46 -1.55 -9.58 -15.70
C ILE A 46 -0.08 -10.02 -15.74
N PRO A 47 0.43 -10.51 -16.87
CA PRO A 47 1.79 -11.04 -16.99
C PRO A 47 2.84 -9.94 -17.19
N ILE A 48 2.79 -8.88 -16.35
CA ILE A 48 3.71 -7.74 -16.44
C ILE A 48 4.51 -7.63 -15.15
N VAL A 49 5.84 -7.58 -15.31
CA VAL A 49 6.80 -7.48 -14.20
C VAL A 49 7.79 -6.37 -14.52
N SER A 50 8.00 -5.41 -13.62
CA SER A 50 9.10 -4.46 -13.80
C SER A 50 10.41 -5.02 -13.27
N ALA A 51 11.47 -4.83 -14.04
CA ALA A 51 12.81 -5.33 -13.75
C ALA A 51 13.42 -4.64 -12.51
N ALA A 52 14.26 -5.37 -11.80
CA ALA A 52 15.02 -4.87 -10.65
C ALA A 52 16.18 -3.94 -11.07
N MET A 53 15.85 -2.85 -11.74
CA MET A 53 16.81 -1.87 -12.25
C MET A 53 16.74 -0.60 -11.40
N ASP A 54 17.92 -0.06 -11.11
CA ASP A 54 18.09 1.22 -10.43
C ASP A 54 17.36 2.34 -11.20
N THR A 55 16.74 3.25 -10.48
CA THR A 55 15.92 4.36 -10.99
C THR A 55 14.68 3.94 -11.81
N VAL A 56 14.48 2.65 -12.06
CA VAL A 56 13.30 2.12 -12.77
C VAL A 56 12.27 1.55 -11.79
N THR A 57 12.66 0.55 -10.98
CA THR A 57 11.72 -0.11 -10.08
C THR A 57 12.01 0.22 -8.63
N GLU A 58 11.41 1.29 -8.18
CA GLU A 58 11.28 1.69 -6.78
C GLU A 58 9.82 1.58 -6.33
N ALA A 59 9.52 2.01 -5.08
CA ALA A 59 8.16 1.90 -4.54
C ALA A 59 7.07 2.51 -5.44
N PRO A 60 7.24 3.68 -6.11
CA PRO A 60 6.19 4.23 -6.97
C PRO A 60 5.84 3.33 -8.15
N MET A 61 6.82 2.78 -8.87
CA MET A 61 6.61 1.87 -9.99
C MET A 61 6.00 0.55 -9.52
N ALA A 62 6.51 -0.02 -8.42
CA ALA A 62 5.98 -1.27 -7.87
C ALA A 62 4.51 -1.12 -7.43
N ILE A 63 4.13 0.03 -6.84
CA ILE A 63 2.74 0.32 -6.48
C ILE A 63 1.86 0.43 -7.73
N ALA A 64 2.33 1.15 -8.76
CA ALA A 64 1.57 1.31 -9.99
C ALA A 64 1.28 -0.04 -10.65
N LEU A 65 2.30 -0.89 -10.80
CA LEU A 65 2.14 -2.22 -11.37
C LEU A 65 1.26 -3.15 -10.53
N ALA A 66 1.38 -3.10 -9.20
CA ALA A 66 0.56 -3.92 -8.32
C ALA A 66 -0.94 -3.57 -8.46
N ARG A 67 -1.27 -2.30 -8.64
CA ARG A 67 -2.65 -1.84 -8.86
C ARG A 67 -3.26 -2.37 -10.16
N GLU A 68 -2.44 -2.54 -11.19
CA GLU A 68 -2.85 -3.11 -12.47
C GLU A 68 -2.86 -4.66 -12.44
N GLY A 69 -2.39 -5.29 -11.37
CA GLY A 69 -2.36 -6.75 -11.22
C GLY A 69 -1.03 -7.41 -11.62
N GLY A 70 -0.02 -6.61 -11.92
CA GLY A 70 1.37 -7.05 -12.13
C GLY A 70 2.21 -7.04 -10.85
N ILE A 71 3.53 -7.04 -10.98
CA ILE A 71 4.46 -6.97 -9.84
C ILE A 71 5.71 -6.17 -10.18
N GLY A 72 6.21 -5.38 -9.20
CA GLY A 72 7.50 -4.71 -9.29
C GLY A 72 8.56 -5.45 -8.46
N VAL A 73 9.74 -5.63 -9.02
CA VAL A 73 10.89 -6.18 -8.29
C VAL A 73 11.83 -5.03 -7.91
N ILE A 74 11.87 -4.71 -6.61
CA ILE A 74 12.71 -3.61 -6.09
C ILE A 74 14.19 -3.96 -6.28
N HIS A 75 14.97 -3.02 -6.84
CA HIS A 75 16.39 -3.20 -7.07
C HIS A 75 17.19 -3.19 -5.75
N LYS A 76 18.45 -3.67 -5.83
CA LYS A 76 19.35 -3.82 -4.68
C LYS A 76 20.37 -2.68 -4.51
N ASN A 77 20.43 -1.71 -5.43
CA ASN A 77 21.40 -0.61 -5.37
C ASN A 77 20.99 0.46 -4.36
N MET A 78 20.86 0.05 -3.10
CA MET A 78 20.50 0.87 -1.95
C MET A 78 20.86 0.11 -0.67
N SER A 79 20.81 0.77 0.48
CA SER A 79 21.00 0.09 1.76
C SER A 79 19.85 -0.88 2.07
N ILE A 80 20.11 -1.87 2.93
CA ILE A 80 19.07 -2.82 3.39
C ILE A 80 17.89 -2.07 4.02
N ALA A 81 18.16 -1.02 4.80
CA ALA A 81 17.14 -0.21 5.45
C ALA A 81 16.24 0.52 4.44
N GLU A 82 16.83 1.10 3.40
CA GLU A 82 16.11 1.77 2.32
C GLU A 82 15.27 0.77 1.51
N GLN A 83 15.83 -0.37 1.10
CA GLN A 83 15.08 -1.41 0.39
C GLN A 83 13.89 -1.89 1.22
N ALA A 84 14.09 -2.15 2.50
CA ALA A 84 13.00 -2.51 3.41
C ALA A 84 11.94 -1.41 3.52
N ALA A 85 12.35 -0.12 3.50
CA ALA A 85 11.41 1.00 3.48
C ALA A 85 10.58 1.05 2.20
N HIS A 86 11.19 0.82 1.04
CA HIS A 86 10.48 0.70 -0.24
C HIS A 86 9.46 -0.44 -0.22
N VAL A 87 9.85 -1.63 0.25
CA VAL A 87 8.95 -2.79 0.37
C VAL A 87 7.78 -2.48 1.32
N ARG A 88 8.06 -1.92 2.50
CA ARG A 88 6.99 -1.50 3.43
C ARG A 88 6.02 -0.51 2.77
N ARG A 89 6.53 0.46 1.99
CA ARG A 89 5.71 1.43 1.27
C ARG A 89 4.80 0.76 0.24
N VAL A 90 5.31 -0.21 -0.52
CA VAL A 90 4.51 -0.99 -1.48
C VAL A 90 3.42 -1.77 -0.76
N LYS A 91 3.78 -2.49 0.31
CA LYS A 91 2.82 -3.28 1.09
C LYS A 91 1.72 -2.43 1.73
N ARG A 92 2.07 -1.24 2.20
CA ARG A 92 1.09 -0.26 2.70
C ARG A 92 0.11 0.22 1.62
N ALA A 93 0.55 0.29 0.36
CA ALA A 93 -0.29 0.76 -0.75
C ALA A 93 -1.20 -0.33 -1.36
N GLU A 94 -0.94 -1.60 -1.05
CA GLU A 94 -1.52 -2.77 -1.73
C GLU A 94 -3.05 -2.89 -1.57
N ASN A 95 -3.64 -2.36 -0.51
CA ASN A 95 -5.07 -2.58 -0.22
C ASN A 95 -5.85 -1.30 0.18
N GLY A 96 -5.32 -0.11 -0.04
CA GLY A 96 -5.88 1.09 0.60
C GLY A 96 -5.75 1.04 2.13
N MET A 97 -5.09 -0.01 2.66
CA MET A 97 -4.82 -0.20 4.09
C MET A 97 -3.37 0.17 4.39
N ILE A 98 -3.19 0.88 5.48
CA ILE A 98 -1.87 1.23 6.02
C ILE A 98 -1.61 0.31 7.21
N TYR A 99 -0.78 -0.71 7.02
CA TYR A 99 -0.31 -1.58 8.10
C TYR A 99 0.78 -0.88 8.92
N ASP A 100 0.84 -1.16 10.22
CA ASP A 100 1.74 -0.52 11.17
C ASP A 100 1.64 1.01 11.06
N PRO A 101 0.48 1.58 11.45
CA PRO A 101 0.22 2.99 11.28
C PRO A 101 1.18 3.83 12.14
N VAL A 102 1.62 4.95 11.59
CA VAL A 102 2.29 5.97 12.39
C VAL A 102 1.29 6.47 13.41
N THR A 103 1.61 6.39 14.68
CA THR A 103 0.77 6.82 15.80
C THR A 103 1.36 8.04 16.49
N ILE A 104 0.53 8.78 17.22
CA ILE A 104 0.95 9.93 18.03
C ILE A 104 0.30 9.84 19.42
N SER A 105 1.01 10.33 20.45
CA SER A 105 0.42 10.44 21.78
C SER A 105 -0.47 11.68 21.88
N LYS A 106 -1.47 11.64 22.74
CA LYS A 106 -2.41 12.74 23.00
C LYS A 106 -1.72 14.03 23.51
N ASP A 107 -0.54 13.88 24.12
CA ASP A 107 0.23 15.00 24.72
C ASP A 107 1.04 15.80 23.70
N HIS A 108 1.19 15.30 22.48
CA HIS A 108 1.85 16.03 21.40
C HIS A 108 1.02 17.21 20.91
N THR A 109 1.66 18.10 20.16
CA THR A 109 1.04 19.32 19.65
C THR A 109 0.49 19.14 18.23
N VAL A 110 -0.37 20.08 17.82
CA VAL A 110 -0.85 20.22 16.44
C VAL A 110 0.33 20.33 15.47
N GLY A 111 1.38 21.08 15.85
CA GLY A 111 2.58 21.22 15.04
C GLY A 111 3.31 19.90 14.81
N ASP A 112 3.43 19.07 15.85
CA ASP A 112 4.05 17.74 15.76
C ASP A 112 3.26 16.82 14.81
N ALA A 113 1.93 16.83 14.92
CA ALA A 113 1.07 16.05 14.04
C ALA A 113 1.19 16.46 12.56
N LEU A 114 1.22 17.76 12.28
CA LEU A 114 1.40 18.27 10.91
C LEU A 114 2.75 17.89 10.32
N ASN A 115 3.84 17.98 11.10
CA ASN A 115 5.15 17.54 10.68
C ASN A 115 5.17 16.05 10.37
N LEU A 116 4.61 15.23 11.26
CA LEU A 116 4.53 13.79 11.11
C LEU A 116 3.70 13.38 9.87
N MET A 117 2.58 14.08 9.62
CA MET A 117 1.77 13.88 8.41
C MET A 117 2.53 14.23 7.14
N LYS A 118 3.29 15.33 7.14
CA LYS A 118 4.09 15.79 6.00
C LYS A 118 5.23 14.83 5.68
N GLU A 119 5.99 14.42 6.69
CA GLU A 119 7.13 13.49 6.55
C GLU A 119 6.69 12.12 6.02
N ASN A 120 5.58 11.61 6.54
CA ASN A 120 5.07 10.29 6.16
C ASN A 120 4.08 10.34 4.98
N LYS A 121 3.72 11.54 4.48
CA LYS A 121 2.74 11.75 3.40
C LYS A 121 1.38 11.09 3.71
N ILE A 122 0.90 11.25 4.93
CA ILE A 122 -0.36 10.68 5.42
C ILE A 122 -1.32 11.80 5.80
N GLY A 123 -2.62 11.55 5.69
CA GLY A 123 -3.68 12.53 5.98
C GLY A 123 -4.43 12.25 7.27
N GLY A 124 -3.92 11.38 8.13
CA GLY A 124 -4.49 11.10 9.45
C GLY A 124 -3.61 10.17 10.25
N ILE A 125 -3.63 10.34 11.56
CA ILE A 125 -2.76 9.64 12.51
C ILE A 125 -3.63 9.12 13.65
N PRO A 126 -3.64 7.82 13.95
CA PRO A 126 -4.23 7.27 15.16
C PRO A 126 -3.55 7.85 16.41
N VAL A 127 -4.34 8.25 17.37
CA VAL A 127 -3.85 8.75 18.67
C VAL A 127 -3.92 7.62 19.67
N VAL A 128 -2.84 7.40 20.40
CA VAL A 128 -2.70 6.29 21.34
C VAL A 128 -2.36 6.79 22.75
N ASP A 129 -2.70 5.96 23.73
CA ASP A 129 -2.29 6.15 25.13
C ASP A 129 -0.89 5.57 25.41
N ALA A 130 -0.52 5.53 26.69
CA ALA A 130 0.77 4.98 27.15
C ALA A 130 0.90 3.46 26.88
N ASP A 131 -0.21 2.75 26.84
CA ASP A 131 -0.27 1.31 26.55
C ASP A 131 -0.42 1.02 25.06
N ARG A 132 -0.27 2.06 24.19
CA ARG A 132 -0.45 2.00 22.74
C ARG A 132 -1.87 1.65 22.28
N LYS A 133 -2.87 1.75 23.13
CA LYS A 133 -4.27 1.56 22.75
C LYS A 133 -4.82 2.79 22.03
N LEU A 134 -5.68 2.54 21.06
CA LEU A 134 -6.32 3.59 20.27
C LEU A 134 -7.31 4.39 21.14
N ILE A 135 -7.05 5.69 21.31
CA ILE A 135 -7.90 6.61 22.07
C ILE A 135 -8.53 7.70 21.20
N GLY A 136 -8.12 7.83 19.94
CA GLY A 136 -8.64 8.83 19.03
C GLY A 136 -7.99 8.77 17.66
N ILE A 137 -8.38 9.68 16.79
CA ILE A 137 -7.73 9.94 15.50
C ILE A 137 -7.66 11.44 15.25
N VAL A 138 -6.56 11.90 14.67
CA VAL A 138 -6.41 13.25 14.15
C VAL A 138 -6.21 13.21 12.65
N THR A 139 -6.95 14.03 11.91
CA THR A 139 -6.92 14.05 10.44
C THR A 139 -6.63 15.45 9.91
N ASN A 140 -6.29 15.55 8.62
CA ASN A 140 -6.12 16.84 7.96
C ASN A 140 -7.35 17.76 8.11
N ARG A 141 -8.56 17.18 8.24
CA ARG A 141 -9.79 17.93 8.45
C ARG A 141 -9.78 18.63 9.80
N ASP A 142 -9.36 17.94 10.86
CA ASP A 142 -9.31 18.45 12.23
C ASP A 142 -8.25 19.54 12.37
N LEU A 143 -7.14 19.42 11.63
CA LEU A 143 -6.00 20.35 11.70
C LEU A 143 -6.11 21.53 10.73
N ARG A 144 -6.93 21.45 9.70
CA ARG A 144 -6.99 22.44 8.59
C ARG A 144 -7.23 23.88 9.04
N PHE A 145 -7.98 24.06 10.09
CA PHE A 145 -8.37 25.39 10.59
C PHE A 145 -7.69 25.77 11.91
N GLN A 146 -6.78 24.93 12.39
CA GLN A 146 -6.03 25.24 13.60
C GLN A 146 -4.97 26.31 13.29
N ARG A 147 -5.02 27.41 14.04
CA ARG A 147 -4.03 28.50 13.95
C ARG A 147 -2.94 28.39 15.02
N ASP A 148 -3.29 27.81 16.16
CA ASP A 148 -2.37 27.61 17.27
C ASP A 148 -1.74 26.22 17.16
N MET A 149 -0.48 26.17 16.76
CA MET A 149 0.30 24.95 16.60
C MET A 149 0.73 24.34 17.94
N SER A 150 0.62 25.08 19.04
CA SER A 150 0.97 24.61 20.38
C SER A 150 -0.16 23.86 21.10
N ARG A 151 -1.37 23.87 20.55
CA ARG A 151 -2.50 23.10 21.10
C ARG A 151 -2.20 21.62 21.16
N ARG A 152 -2.69 20.96 22.21
CA ARG A 152 -2.52 19.51 22.35
C ARG A 152 -3.47 18.74 21.41
N ILE A 153 -3.00 17.57 20.99
CA ILE A 153 -3.78 16.69 20.13
C ILE A 153 -5.09 16.26 20.79
N GLU A 154 -5.08 16.05 22.10
CA GLU A 154 -6.26 15.72 22.90
C GLU A 154 -7.44 16.69 22.70
N GLU A 155 -7.16 17.98 22.48
CA GLU A 155 -8.16 19.01 22.32
C GLU A 155 -8.80 19.08 20.92
N VAL A 156 -8.12 18.52 19.92
CA VAL A 156 -8.48 18.66 18.50
C VAL A 156 -8.81 17.33 17.82
N MET A 157 -8.42 16.21 18.42
CA MET A 157 -8.67 14.87 17.88
C MET A 157 -10.15 14.51 17.89
N THR A 158 -10.56 13.58 17.04
CA THR A 158 -11.81 12.85 17.21
C THR A 158 -11.59 11.79 18.29
N PRO A 159 -12.26 11.87 19.45
CA PRO A 159 -12.02 10.96 20.57
C PRO A 159 -12.59 9.57 20.32
N GLY A 160 -12.10 8.58 21.08
CA GLY A 160 -12.40 7.17 20.91
C GLY A 160 -13.87 6.78 21.01
N ASP A 161 -14.65 7.48 21.83
CA ASP A 161 -16.11 7.29 21.98
C ASP A 161 -16.90 7.63 20.71
N ARG A 162 -16.32 8.42 19.82
CA ARG A 162 -16.89 8.80 18.51
C ARG A 162 -16.23 8.08 17.34
N LEU A 163 -15.23 7.25 17.61
CA LEU A 163 -14.53 6.51 16.57
C LEU A 163 -15.32 5.26 16.17
N ILE A 164 -15.49 5.09 14.88
CA ILE A 164 -15.89 3.83 14.31
C ILE A 164 -14.59 3.07 14.00
N THR A 165 -14.47 1.87 14.55
CA THR A 165 -13.32 0.99 14.35
C THR A 165 -13.81 -0.36 13.81
N THR A 166 -12.90 -1.13 13.22
CA THR A 166 -13.15 -2.51 12.82
C THR A 166 -12.02 -3.41 13.27
N HIS A 167 -12.27 -4.70 13.39
CA HIS A 167 -11.24 -5.68 13.66
C HIS A 167 -10.61 -6.21 12.38
N SER A 168 -9.39 -6.73 12.48
CA SER A 168 -8.63 -7.25 11.34
C SER A 168 -9.34 -8.41 10.61
N SER A 169 -10.21 -9.15 11.31
CA SER A 169 -11.02 -10.25 10.76
C SER A 169 -12.22 -9.79 9.91
N GLU A 170 -12.63 -8.53 10.00
CA GLU A 170 -13.86 -7.99 9.38
C GLU A 170 -13.58 -7.05 8.19
N LEU A 171 -12.40 -7.09 7.65
CA LEU A 171 -11.92 -6.16 6.61
C LEU A 171 -12.69 -6.23 5.29
N SER A 172 -13.34 -7.35 4.99
CA SER A 172 -14.18 -7.51 3.79
C SER A 172 -15.31 -6.47 3.71
N ASN A 173 -15.77 -5.97 4.85
CA ASN A 173 -16.88 -5.02 4.95
C ASN A 173 -16.41 -3.56 5.16
N ALA A 174 -15.11 -3.31 5.21
CA ALA A 174 -14.55 -1.99 5.54
C ALA A 174 -15.01 -0.89 4.57
N SER A 175 -15.11 -1.18 3.27
CA SER A 175 -15.59 -0.20 2.28
C SER A 175 -17.06 0.17 2.50
N GLU A 176 -17.89 -0.79 2.89
CA GLU A 176 -19.29 -0.55 3.18
C GLU A 176 -19.46 0.28 4.46
N VAL A 177 -18.67 0.01 5.49
CA VAL A 177 -18.63 0.80 6.73
C VAL A 177 -18.22 2.25 6.45
N LEU A 178 -17.18 2.47 5.65
CA LEU A 178 -16.74 3.80 5.25
C LEU A 178 -17.85 4.59 4.54
N LEU A 179 -18.55 3.95 3.60
CA LEU A 179 -19.64 4.57 2.84
C LEU A 179 -20.87 4.86 3.72
N ASN A 180 -21.35 3.89 4.48
CA ASN A 180 -22.55 4.00 5.30
C ASN A 180 -22.38 5.01 6.44
N CYS A 181 -21.20 5.06 7.06
CA CYS A 181 -20.88 5.97 8.14
C CYS A 181 -20.36 7.33 7.66
N LYS A 182 -20.17 7.51 6.34
CA LYS A 182 -19.63 8.74 5.72
C LYS A 182 -18.31 9.19 6.34
N ILE A 183 -17.45 8.24 6.67
CA ILE A 183 -16.12 8.49 7.22
C ILE A 183 -15.05 8.24 6.15
N GLU A 184 -13.97 9.03 6.21
CA GLU A 184 -12.85 8.90 5.25
C GLU A 184 -11.80 7.89 5.69
N LYS A 185 -11.73 7.61 6.99
CA LYS A 185 -10.72 6.74 7.59
C LYS A 185 -11.37 5.83 8.61
N LEU A 186 -11.06 4.55 8.51
CA LEU A 186 -11.55 3.52 9.43
C LEU A 186 -10.33 2.85 10.08
N PRO A 187 -10.06 3.13 11.37
CA PRO A 187 -9.02 2.45 12.11
C PRO A 187 -9.36 0.96 12.28
N VAL A 188 -8.34 0.12 12.12
CA VAL A 188 -8.41 -1.31 12.37
C VAL A 188 -7.62 -1.59 13.63
N VAL A 189 -8.25 -2.27 14.58
CA VAL A 189 -7.63 -2.62 15.85
C VAL A 189 -7.51 -4.14 16.00
N ASP A 190 -6.57 -4.58 16.85
CA ASP A 190 -6.51 -5.95 17.33
C ASP A 190 -7.50 -6.18 18.48
N ASP A 191 -7.50 -7.41 19.01
CA ASP A 191 -8.38 -7.79 20.12
C ASP A 191 -8.02 -7.08 21.45
N GLU A 192 -6.85 -6.48 21.52
CA GLU A 192 -6.33 -5.72 22.67
C GLU A 192 -6.60 -4.23 22.55
N GLY A 193 -7.08 -3.77 21.37
CA GLY A 193 -7.41 -2.38 21.07
C GLY A 193 -6.24 -1.54 20.53
N HIS A 194 -5.14 -2.19 20.11
CA HIS A 194 -4.03 -1.49 19.47
C HIS A 194 -4.34 -1.23 17.99
N PRO A 195 -4.00 -0.06 17.46
CA PRO A 195 -4.17 0.22 16.04
C PRO A 195 -3.15 -0.56 15.21
N VAL A 196 -3.62 -1.56 14.48
CA VAL A 196 -2.78 -2.40 13.60
C VAL A 196 -2.78 -1.93 12.17
N SER A 197 -3.83 -1.18 11.77
CA SER A 197 -3.98 -0.65 10.43
C SER A 197 -5.00 0.50 10.42
N TYR A 198 -5.11 1.19 9.30
CA TYR A 198 -6.32 1.91 8.95
C TYR A 198 -6.56 1.83 7.44
N THR A 199 -7.82 1.88 7.04
CA THR A 199 -8.22 1.94 5.64
C THR A 199 -8.88 3.29 5.33
N HIS A 200 -8.82 3.70 4.07
CA HIS A 200 -9.46 4.93 3.59
C HIS A 200 -10.11 4.68 2.23
N LEU A 201 -11.14 5.44 1.93
CA LEU A 201 -11.71 5.46 0.58
C LEU A 201 -10.66 6.02 -0.39
N THR A 202 -10.18 5.17 -1.27
CA THR A 202 -9.55 5.63 -2.51
C THR A 202 -10.69 5.91 -3.48
N LEU A 203 -11.03 7.18 -3.66
CA LEU A 203 -11.88 7.55 -4.80
C LEU A 203 -11.14 7.12 -6.07
N PRO A 204 -11.78 6.39 -6.99
CA PRO A 204 -11.18 6.15 -8.29
C PRO A 204 -10.89 7.52 -8.90
N THR A 205 -9.63 7.79 -9.16
CA THR A 205 -9.23 8.97 -9.93
C THR A 205 -9.69 8.72 -11.35
N ILE A 206 -10.69 9.47 -11.79
CA ILE A 206 -11.15 9.52 -13.18
C ILE A 206 -10.08 10.18 -14.01
#